data_bc4c9c03ab416e9857172836109ac7ec
#
_entry.id   bc4c9c03ab416e9857172836109ac7ec
#
_cell.length_a   1.000
_cell.length_b   1.000
_cell.length_c   1.000
_cell.angle_alpha   90.00
_cell.angle_beta   90.00
_cell.angle_gamma   90.00
#
_symmetry.space_group_name_H-M   'P 1'
#
loop_
_entity.id
_entity.type
_entity.pdbx_description
1 polymer ?
#
loop_
_entity_poly.entity_id
_entity_poly.type
_entity_poly.pdbx_seq_one_letter_code
_entity_poly.pdbx_strand_id
1 'polypeptide(L)'
;MRTYNIIGLVALGLYIIATFLKSYHLPGAGILFILTTFLLVAFFAPLRLQARLKSDRPRLFSIIEYVTLTALSMAAIFKVMHWPGSPLIAYFFFGTFTLFYLPSYIYYGFKQRQNREEYFFTIVIGGLIIMLFKIYMSGQVSKRMLDSYDLALVKQGELIEKSSLRSDKLIESISHLSNADGKNSAVLLHNQSRELIHSIDTLINFLISETDGIPLEQADTMWIGEIEGRDNYDIPNHLLIDGRHGEKLRSSLDDHSAFVKSLFDENQRSMLDEDLTIDTRDRYDKWDKKTITWETYMFRYVPLSVVIGSLWT
;
A
#
# COMPACT_ATOMS: atom_id res chain seq x y z
N MET A 1 25.72 33.76 0.00
CA MET A 1 25.22 32.44 -0.44
C MET A 1 24.28 32.68 -1.63
N ARG A 2 24.36 31.87 -2.71
CA ARG A 2 23.50 32.09 -3.88
C ARG A 2 22.07 31.65 -3.55
N THR A 3 21.06 32.41 -4.02
CA THR A 3 19.62 32.19 -3.69
C THR A 3 19.16 30.73 -3.88
N TYR A 4 19.60 30.06 -4.96
CA TYR A 4 19.23 28.67 -5.19
C TYR A 4 19.78 27.72 -4.12
N ASN A 5 20.95 28.00 -3.50
CA ASN A 5 21.49 27.18 -2.42
C ASN A 5 20.60 27.27 -1.16
N ILE A 6 20.03 28.44 -0.89
CA ILE A 6 19.11 28.63 0.23
C ILE A 6 17.83 27.83 -0.02
N ILE A 7 17.27 27.94 -1.22
CA ILE A 7 16.07 27.15 -1.61
C ILE A 7 16.36 25.66 -1.49
N GLY A 8 17.50 25.19 -1.97
CA GLY A 8 17.90 23.79 -1.87
C GLY A 8 18.04 23.28 -0.43
N LEU A 9 18.64 24.11 0.46
CA LEU A 9 18.78 23.76 1.88
C LEU A 9 17.41 23.73 2.60
N VAL A 10 16.56 24.70 2.32
CA VAL A 10 15.19 24.74 2.87
C VAL A 10 14.40 23.52 2.40
N ALA A 11 14.45 23.22 1.10
CA ALA A 11 13.78 22.05 0.55
C ALA A 11 14.32 20.74 1.15
N LEU A 12 15.62 20.60 1.32
CA LEU A 12 16.24 19.43 1.96
C LEU A 12 15.77 19.27 3.42
N GLY A 13 15.76 20.37 4.18
CA GLY A 13 15.28 20.37 5.57
C GLY A 13 13.81 19.94 5.65
N LEU A 14 12.94 20.51 4.81
CA LEU A 14 11.53 20.14 4.74
C LEU A 14 11.36 18.67 4.30
N TYR A 15 12.20 18.18 3.39
CA TYR A 15 12.18 16.78 2.95
C TYR A 15 12.51 15.82 4.10
N ILE A 16 13.51 16.14 4.92
CA ILE A 16 13.87 15.36 6.12
C ILE A 16 12.70 15.35 7.11
N ILE A 17 12.08 16.52 7.35
CA ILE A 17 10.90 16.61 8.24
C ILE A 17 9.74 15.78 7.69
N ALA A 18 9.45 15.88 6.38
CA ALA A 18 8.41 15.11 5.73
C ALA A 18 8.63 13.59 5.86
N THR A 19 9.89 13.15 5.68
CA THR A 19 10.28 11.74 5.86
C THR A 19 10.03 11.28 7.30
N PHE A 20 10.40 12.11 8.27
CA PHE A 20 10.17 11.82 9.69
C PHE A 20 8.68 11.71 10.01
N LEU A 21 7.87 12.71 9.56
CA LEU A 21 6.41 12.68 9.75
C LEU A 21 5.77 11.44 9.10
N LYS A 22 6.23 11.05 7.91
CA LYS A 22 5.72 9.85 7.22
C LYS A 22 6.09 8.57 7.95
N SER A 23 7.30 8.48 8.50
CA SER A 23 7.75 7.30 9.28
C SER A 23 6.92 7.09 10.56
N TYR A 24 6.37 8.16 11.12
CA TYR A 24 5.47 8.09 12.27
C TYR A 24 3.98 8.18 11.89
N HIS A 25 3.66 8.06 10.59
CA HIS A 25 2.29 8.14 10.07
C HIS A 25 1.53 9.39 10.51
N LEU A 26 2.23 10.51 10.70
CA LEU A 26 1.62 11.75 11.15
C LEU A 26 0.89 12.44 9.99
N PRO A 27 -0.27 13.09 10.25
CA PRO A 27 -1.04 13.78 9.23
C PRO A 27 -0.24 14.94 8.61
N GLY A 28 -0.46 15.19 7.32
CA GLY A 28 0.22 16.27 6.58
C GLY A 28 1.57 15.89 5.97
N ALA A 29 2.13 14.73 6.26
CA ALA A 29 3.39 14.26 5.68
C ALA A 29 3.36 14.26 4.15
N GLY A 30 2.29 13.75 3.53
CA GLY A 30 2.12 13.71 2.08
C GLY A 30 2.10 15.11 1.45
N ILE A 31 1.39 16.05 2.05
CA ILE A 31 1.34 17.46 1.58
C ILE A 31 2.74 18.07 1.63
N LEU A 32 3.49 17.80 2.70
CA LEU A 32 4.84 18.34 2.86
C LEU A 32 5.81 17.74 1.82
N PHE A 33 5.68 16.45 1.48
CA PHE A 33 6.43 15.83 0.38
C PHE A 33 6.13 16.48 -0.97
N ILE A 34 4.85 16.70 -1.29
CA ILE A 34 4.43 17.36 -2.54
C ILE A 34 5.02 18.77 -2.62
N LEU A 35 4.87 19.57 -1.55
CA LEU A 35 5.40 20.94 -1.49
C LEU A 35 6.93 20.95 -1.66
N THR A 36 7.62 20.06 -0.99
CA THR A 36 9.08 19.98 -1.05
C THR A 36 9.57 19.56 -2.41
N THR A 37 8.93 18.56 -3.02
CA THR A 37 9.26 18.13 -4.39
C THR A 37 9.00 19.25 -5.39
N PHE A 38 7.91 19.98 -5.23
CA PHE A 38 7.63 21.17 -6.06
C PHE A 38 8.73 22.24 -5.92
N LEU A 39 9.20 22.53 -4.71
CA LEU A 39 10.31 23.47 -4.49
C LEU A 39 11.61 22.99 -5.16
N LEU A 40 11.89 21.68 -5.10
CA LEU A 40 13.08 21.12 -5.74
C LEU A 40 12.99 21.14 -7.27
N VAL A 41 11.88 20.73 -7.85
CA VAL A 41 11.72 20.55 -9.30
C VAL A 41 11.41 21.88 -10.01
N ALA A 42 10.53 22.71 -9.44
CA ALA A 42 10.09 23.95 -10.10
C ALA A 42 11.01 25.15 -9.84
N PHE A 43 11.73 25.16 -8.72
CA PHE A 43 12.59 26.31 -8.36
C PHE A 43 14.07 25.93 -8.27
N PHE A 44 14.45 25.00 -7.41
CA PHE A 44 15.86 24.73 -7.17
C PHE A 44 16.57 24.20 -8.43
N ALA A 45 16.02 23.18 -9.07
CA ALA A 45 16.65 22.55 -10.22
C ALA A 45 16.81 23.48 -11.43
N PRO A 46 15.78 24.28 -11.85
CA PRO A 46 15.94 25.24 -12.94
C PRO A 46 16.90 26.38 -12.62
N LEU A 47 16.84 26.94 -11.40
CA LEU A 47 17.75 28.03 -11.00
C LEU A 47 19.21 27.54 -10.96
N ARG A 48 19.43 26.31 -10.49
CA ARG A 48 20.73 25.66 -10.51
C ARG A 48 21.21 25.39 -11.94
N LEU A 49 20.35 24.94 -12.83
CA LEU A 49 20.66 24.75 -14.26
C LEU A 49 21.08 26.09 -14.89
N GLN A 50 20.32 27.17 -14.71
CA GLN A 50 20.67 28.49 -15.23
C GLN A 50 22.04 28.96 -14.72
N ALA A 51 22.32 28.78 -13.43
CA ALA A 51 23.61 29.12 -12.84
C ALA A 51 24.76 28.29 -13.42
N ARG A 52 24.53 27.02 -13.72
CA ARG A 52 25.51 26.10 -14.32
C ARG A 52 25.76 26.40 -15.80
N LEU A 53 24.73 26.74 -16.56
CA LEU A 53 24.87 27.14 -17.98
C LEU A 53 25.66 28.43 -18.18
N LYS A 54 25.75 29.28 -17.15
CA LYS A 54 26.57 30.50 -17.11
C LYS A 54 28.03 30.25 -16.64
N SER A 55 28.36 29.04 -16.23
CA SER A 55 29.69 28.65 -15.80
C SER A 55 30.48 28.01 -16.95
N ASP A 56 31.81 27.87 -16.81
CA ASP A 56 32.69 27.22 -17.81
C ASP A 56 32.47 25.70 -17.94
N ARG A 57 31.43 25.16 -17.34
CA ARG A 57 31.11 23.72 -17.43
C ARG A 57 30.41 23.40 -18.74
N PRO A 58 30.61 22.17 -19.27
CA PRO A 58 29.93 21.74 -20.47
C PRO A 58 28.42 21.76 -20.28
N ARG A 59 27.71 22.33 -21.23
CA ARG A 59 26.23 22.46 -21.21
C ARG A 59 25.54 21.11 -21.05
N LEU A 60 26.04 20.09 -21.78
CA LEU A 60 25.48 18.73 -21.72
C LEU A 60 25.51 18.16 -20.29
N PHE A 61 26.63 18.33 -19.57
CA PHE A 61 26.76 17.89 -18.20
C PHE A 61 25.74 18.57 -17.26
N SER A 62 25.53 19.87 -17.44
CA SER A 62 24.55 20.63 -16.65
C SER A 62 23.10 20.18 -16.91
N ILE A 63 22.79 19.78 -18.15
CA ILE A 63 21.49 19.23 -18.51
C ILE A 63 21.32 17.84 -17.89
N ILE A 64 22.32 16.97 -17.96
CA ILE A 64 22.29 15.64 -17.33
C ILE A 64 22.09 15.77 -15.82
N GLU A 65 22.81 16.68 -15.14
CA GLU A 65 22.65 16.96 -13.72
C GLU A 65 21.19 17.37 -13.40
N TYR A 66 20.62 18.24 -14.21
CA TYR A 66 19.23 18.70 -14.06
C TYR A 66 18.22 17.56 -14.22
N VAL A 67 18.33 16.78 -15.29
CA VAL A 67 17.42 15.64 -15.57
C VAL A 67 17.49 14.62 -14.44
N THR A 68 18.71 14.29 -14.01
CA THR A 68 18.93 13.30 -12.94
C THR A 68 18.35 13.77 -11.60
N LEU A 69 18.55 15.05 -11.25
CA LEU A 69 18.00 15.61 -10.01
C LEU A 69 16.45 15.65 -10.03
N THR A 70 15.88 16.03 -11.16
CA THR A 70 14.42 16.03 -11.35
C THR A 70 13.86 14.61 -11.27
N ALA A 71 14.49 13.65 -11.95
CA ALA A 71 14.09 12.25 -11.92
C ALA A 71 14.18 11.64 -10.51
N LEU A 72 15.22 11.98 -9.73
CA LEU A 72 15.35 11.57 -8.34
C LEU A 72 14.20 12.09 -7.48
N SER A 73 13.90 13.39 -7.61
CA SER A 73 12.85 14.02 -6.81
C SER A 73 11.46 13.43 -7.14
N MET A 74 11.22 13.15 -8.43
CA MET A 74 9.97 12.49 -8.87
C MET A 74 9.92 11.02 -8.43
N ALA A 75 11.02 10.27 -8.56
CA ALA A 75 11.06 8.89 -8.10
C ALA A 75 10.76 8.77 -6.60
N ALA A 76 11.32 9.68 -5.81
CA ALA A 76 11.12 9.71 -4.38
C ALA A 76 9.64 9.98 -3.99
N ILE A 77 9.00 10.99 -4.59
CA ILE A 77 7.60 11.30 -4.25
C ILE A 77 6.66 10.20 -4.72
N PHE A 78 6.82 9.69 -5.94
CA PHE A 78 5.99 8.61 -6.46
C PHE A 78 6.06 7.36 -5.57
N LYS A 79 7.27 7.03 -5.09
CA LYS A 79 7.47 5.87 -4.20
C LYS A 79 6.86 6.10 -2.82
N VAL A 80 7.06 7.28 -2.22
CA VAL A 80 6.54 7.60 -0.88
C VAL A 80 5.02 7.73 -0.87
N MET A 81 4.44 8.23 -1.97
CA MET A 81 2.99 8.40 -2.12
C MET A 81 2.30 7.17 -2.72
N HIS A 82 3.05 6.08 -2.99
CA HIS A 82 2.53 4.86 -3.63
C HIS A 82 1.79 5.13 -4.95
N TRP A 83 2.22 6.16 -5.70
CA TRP A 83 1.59 6.50 -6.96
C TRP A 83 1.93 5.47 -8.05
N PRO A 84 0.98 5.17 -8.97
CA PRO A 84 1.22 4.24 -10.06
C PRO A 84 2.36 4.74 -10.96
N GLY A 85 3.14 3.81 -11.52
CA GLY A 85 4.32 4.13 -12.32
C GLY A 85 5.59 4.45 -11.51
N SER A 86 5.56 4.39 -10.17
CA SER A 86 6.73 4.57 -9.30
C SER A 86 7.95 3.75 -9.75
N PRO A 87 7.84 2.44 -10.10
CA PRO A 87 8.99 1.65 -10.56
C PRO A 87 9.59 2.20 -11.86
N LEU A 88 8.77 2.62 -12.81
CA LEU A 88 9.23 3.16 -14.09
C LEU A 88 10.09 4.42 -13.90
N ILE A 89 9.61 5.36 -13.07
CA ILE A 89 10.34 6.60 -12.77
C ILE A 89 11.63 6.29 -12.00
N ALA A 90 11.60 5.32 -11.09
CA ALA A 90 12.77 4.88 -10.35
C ALA A 90 13.84 4.26 -11.27
N TYR A 91 13.46 3.41 -12.23
CA TYR A 91 14.37 2.87 -13.23
C TYR A 91 14.92 3.96 -14.16
N PHE A 92 14.10 4.93 -14.55
CA PHE A 92 14.55 6.08 -15.34
C PHE A 92 15.61 6.90 -14.58
N PHE A 93 15.35 7.21 -13.30
CA PHE A 93 16.36 7.86 -12.45
C PHE A 93 17.64 7.03 -12.37
N PHE A 94 17.53 5.74 -12.07
CA PHE A 94 18.69 4.87 -11.93
C PHE A 94 19.52 4.78 -13.23
N GLY A 95 18.84 4.67 -14.39
CA GLY A 95 19.48 4.67 -15.70
C GLY A 95 20.18 6.00 -15.99
N THR A 96 19.52 7.13 -15.79
CA THR A 96 20.12 8.45 -16.01
C THR A 96 21.29 8.72 -15.07
N PHE A 97 21.18 8.32 -13.81
CA PHE A 97 22.24 8.47 -12.82
C PHE A 97 23.46 7.61 -13.16
N THR A 98 23.25 6.31 -13.42
CA THR A 98 24.34 5.33 -13.59
C THR A 98 25.01 5.43 -14.96
N LEU A 99 24.24 5.62 -16.03
CA LEU A 99 24.77 5.60 -17.40
C LEU A 99 25.25 6.97 -17.89
N PHE A 100 24.68 8.05 -17.38
CA PHE A 100 25.01 9.39 -17.89
C PHE A 100 25.64 10.28 -16.82
N TYR A 101 25.01 10.44 -15.66
CA TYR A 101 25.52 11.38 -14.65
C TYR A 101 26.85 10.94 -14.06
N LEU A 102 26.94 9.73 -13.54
CA LEU A 102 28.12 9.23 -12.85
C LEU A 102 29.37 9.14 -13.79
N PRO A 103 29.29 8.58 -15.02
CA PRO A 103 30.41 8.58 -15.94
C PRO A 103 30.84 9.99 -16.36
N SER A 104 29.88 10.87 -16.62
CA SER A 104 30.18 12.27 -16.97
C SER A 104 30.89 12.99 -15.84
N TYR A 105 30.44 12.77 -14.59
CA TYR A 105 31.04 13.35 -13.40
C TYR A 105 32.48 12.87 -13.21
N ILE A 106 32.72 11.57 -13.35
CA ILE A 106 34.07 10.95 -13.28
C ILE A 106 34.98 11.53 -14.37
N TYR A 107 34.49 11.53 -15.63
CA TYR A 107 35.25 12.04 -16.78
C TYR A 107 35.70 13.50 -16.57
N TYR A 108 34.79 14.39 -16.17
CA TYR A 108 35.11 15.79 -15.92
C TYR A 108 36.02 15.96 -14.71
N GLY A 109 35.85 15.18 -13.67
CA GLY A 109 36.71 15.18 -12.50
C GLY A 109 38.15 14.85 -12.81
N PHE A 110 38.38 13.81 -13.61
CA PHE A 110 39.73 13.45 -14.06
C PHE A 110 40.37 14.50 -14.97
N LYS A 111 39.58 15.16 -15.82
CA LYS A 111 40.05 16.18 -16.76
C LYS A 111 40.50 17.46 -16.07
N GLN A 112 39.82 17.88 -15.01
CA GLN A 112 40.10 19.17 -14.35
C GLN A 112 41.24 19.15 -13.34
N ARG A 113 41.83 17.99 -13.04
CA ARG A 113 42.98 17.78 -12.11
C ARG A 113 42.86 18.46 -10.72
N GLN A 114 41.70 19.06 -10.40
CA GLN A 114 41.41 19.71 -9.12
C GLN A 114 40.88 18.68 -8.12
N ASN A 115 41.54 18.58 -6.95
CA ASN A 115 41.10 17.80 -5.77
C ASN A 115 40.67 16.35 -6.04
N ARG A 116 41.63 15.46 -6.33
CA ARG A 116 41.38 14.01 -6.50
C ARG A 116 40.64 13.39 -5.34
N GLU A 117 40.82 13.87 -4.12
CA GLU A 117 40.16 13.37 -2.91
C GLU A 117 38.66 13.67 -2.91
N GLU A 118 38.23 14.88 -3.31
CA GLU A 118 36.78 15.22 -3.41
C GLU A 118 36.08 14.38 -4.47
N TYR A 119 36.73 14.11 -5.60
CA TYR A 119 36.18 13.25 -6.65
C TYR A 119 36.06 11.80 -6.19
N PHE A 120 37.12 11.27 -5.53
CA PHE A 120 37.09 9.92 -4.97
C PHE A 120 35.97 9.78 -3.94
N PHE A 121 35.83 10.75 -3.03
CA PHE A 121 34.76 10.79 -2.04
C PHE A 121 33.35 10.81 -2.69
N THR A 122 33.17 11.60 -3.76
CA THR A 122 31.90 11.65 -4.48
C THR A 122 31.58 10.35 -5.22
N ILE A 123 32.58 9.66 -5.76
CA ILE A 123 32.42 8.32 -6.38
C ILE A 123 31.98 7.31 -5.32
N VAL A 124 32.60 7.32 -4.14
CA VAL A 124 32.23 6.43 -3.02
C VAL A 124 30.80 6.72 -2.56
N ILE A 125 30.42 8.00 -2.38
CA ILE A 125 29.06 8.37 -2.04
C ILE A 125 28.07 7.97 -3.15
N GLY A 126 28.42 8.19 -4.41
CA GLY A 126 27.59 7.75 -5.54
C GLY A 126 27.36 6.25 -5.55
N GLY A 127 28.40 5.47 -5.29
CA GLY A 127 28.31 4.02 -5.12
C GLY A 127 27.44 3.60 -3.94
N LEU A 128 27.57 4.29 -2.80
CA LEU A 128 26.73 4.08 -1.64
C LEU A 128 25.25 4.41 -1.93
N ILE A 129 24.97 5.49 -2.64
CA ILE A 129 23.61 5.86 -3.06
C ILE A 129 23.01 4.77 -3.94
N ILE A 130 23.78 4.23 -4.91
CA ILE A 130 23.33 3.13 -5.77
C ILE A 130 23.03 1.88 -4.92
N MET A 131 23.89 1.54 -3.97
CA MET A 131 23.71 0.39 -3.10
C MET A 131 22.51 0.56 -2.19
N LEU A 132 22.34 1.72 -1.56
CA LEU A 132 21.18 2.04 -0.72
C LEU A 132 19.89 2.06 -1.52
N PHE A 133 19.92 2.59 -2.75
CA PHE A 133 18.76 2.56 -3.63
C PHE A 133 18.38 1.13 -4.02
N LYS A 134 19.36 0.27 -4.30
CA LYS A 134 19.10 -1.14 -4.59
C LYS A 134 18.53 -1.88 -3.37
N ILE A 135 19.08 -1.63 -2.17
CA ILE A 135 18.55 -2.17 -0.91
C ILE A 135 17.12 -1.67 -0.68
N TYR A 136 16.86 -0.38 -0.90
CA TYR A 136 15.53 0.21 -0.78
C TYR A 136 14.53 -0.38 -1.77
N MET A 137 14.94 -0.61 -3.02
CA MET A 137 14.09 -1.26 -4.03
C MET A 137 13.90 -2.76 -3.78
N SER A 138 14.86 -3.43 -3.15
CA SER A 138 14.75 -4.85 -2.75
C SER A 138 14.09 -5.04 -1.39
N GLY A 139 13.96 -3.99 -0.59
CA GLY A 139 13.23 -3.95 0.68
C GLY A 139 11.69 -3.97 0.52
N GLN A 140 11.18 -4.04 -0.70
CA GLN A 140 9.82 -4.50 -0.93
C GLN A 140 9.70 -5.92 -0.37
N VAL A 141 8.63 -6.18 0.35
CA VAL A 141 8.24 -7.54 0.74
C VAL A 141 8.57 -8.45 -0.43
N SER A 142 9.44 -9.44 -0.19
CA SER A 142 9.97 -10.26 -1.28
C SER A 142 8.81 -10.69 -2.17
N LYS A 143 8.89 -10.46 -3.48
CA LYS A 143 7.85 -10.87 -4.42
C LYS A 143 7.43 -12.33 -4.17
N ARG A 144 8.39 -13.19 -3.83
CA ARG A 144 8.14 -14.58 -3.43
C ARG A 144 7.28 -14.72 -2.17
N MET A 145 7.41 -13.78 -1.24
CA MET A 145 6.61 -13.79 -0.01
C MET A 145 5.18 -13.33 -0.31
N LEU A 146 4.99 -12.31 -1.14
CA LEU A 146 3.67 -11.94 -1.66
C LEU A 146 3.08 -13.06 -2.51
N ASP A 147 3.83 -13.64 -3.43
CA ASP A 147 3.37 -14.75 -4.28
C ASP A 147 2.98 -15.99 -3.44
N SER A 148 3.65 -16.26 -2.31
CA SER A 148 3.26 -17.33 -1.39
C SER A 148 2.00 -17.01 -0.58
N TYR A 149 1.79 -15.75 -0.22
CA TYR A 149 0.55 -15.27 0.38
C TYR A 149 -0.60 -15.37 -0.62
N ASP A 150 -0.41 -14.89 -1.85
CA ASP A 150 -1.40 -14.95 -2.91
C ASP A 150 -1.81 -16.40 -3.19
N LEU A 151 -0.85 -17.35 -3.22
CA LEU A 151 -1.16 -18.78 -3.38
C LEU A 151 -1.97 -19.34 -2.21
N ALA A 152 -1.68 -18.92 -0.99
CA ALA A 152 -2.44 -19.33 0.19
C ALA A 152 -3.89 -18.80 0.11
N LEU A 153 -4.07 -17.52 -0.30
CA LEU A 153 -5.38 -16.89 -0.49
C LEU A 153 -6.19 -17.57 -1.60
N VAL A 154 -5.57 -17.90 -2.74
CA VAL A 154 -6.24 -18.67 -3.82
C VAL A 154 -6.73 -20.01 -3.32
N LYS A 155 -5.89 -20.77 -2.58
CA LYS A 155 -6.31 -22.05 -2.00
C LYS A 155 -7.45 -21.89 -1.01
N GLN A 156 -7.44 -20.82 -0.24
CA GLN A 156 -8.51 -20.52 0.71
C GLN A 156 -9.80 -20.16 -0.02
N GLY A 157 -9.73 -19.36 -1.09
CA GLY A 157 -10.86 -19.09 -1.98
C GLY A 157 -11.47 -20.35 -2.57
N GLU A 158 -10.64 -21.29 -3.06
CA GLU A 158 -11.11 -22.61 -3.54
C GLU A 158 -11.82 -23.43 -2.46
N LEU A 159 -11.36 -23.37 -1.20
CA LEU A 159 -12.01 -24.06 -0.09
C LEU A 159 -13.37 -23.44 0.25
N ILE A 160 -13.46 -22.11 0.22
CA ILE A 160 -14.71 -21.37 0.43
C ILE A 160 -15.72 -21.70 -0.67
N GLU A 161 -15.30 -21.68 -1.94
CA GLU A 161 -16.15 -22.06 -3.07
C GLU A 161 -16.67 -23.49 -2.93
N LYS A 162 -15.80 -24.44 -2.61
CA LYS A 162 -16.20 -25.83 -2.36
C LYS A 162 -17.18 -25.96 -1.18
N SER A 163 -16.98 -25.15 -0.13
CA SER A 163 -17.87 -25.11 1.03
C SER A 163 -19.25 -24.53 0.65
N SER A 164 -19.28 -23.45 -0.14
CA SER A 164 -20.51 -22.85 -0.66
C SER A 164 -21.30 -23.85 -1.52
N LEU A 165 -20.63 -24.55 -2.47
CA LEU A 165 -21.26 -25.58 -3.29
C LEU A 165 -21.82 -26.76 -2.46
N ARG A 166 -21.14 -27.12 -1.36
CA ARG A 166 -21.67 -28.12 -0.41
C ARG A 166 -22.88 -27.61 0.32
N SER A 167 -22.87 -26.36 0.77
CA SER A 167 -24.01 -25.71 1.41
C SER A 167 -25.23 -25.68 0.50
N ASP A 168 -25.05 -25.29 -0.78
CA ASP A 168 -26.12 -25.27 -1.78
C ASP A 168 -26.77 -26.67 -1.93
N LYS A 169 -25.94 -27.72 -2.08
CA LYS A 169 -26.41 -29.09 -2.18
C LYS A 169 -27.12 -29.58 -0.90
N LEU A 170 -26.63 -29.18 0.28
CA LEU A 170 -27.28 -29.52 1.54
C LEU A 170 -28.66 -28.86 1.64
N ILE A 171 -28.78 -27.58 1.26
CA ILE A 171 -30.06 -26.87 1.23
C ILE A 171 -31.03 -27.50 0.24
N GLU A 172 -30.57 -27.89 -0.94
CA GLU A 172 -31.38 -28.62 -1.90
C GLU A 172 -31.89 -29.93 -1.29
N SER A 173 -31.03 -30.74 -0.63
CA SER A 173 -31.43 -31.97 0.02
C SER A 173 -32.40 -31.75 1.19
N ILE A 174 -32.18 -30.70 2.01
CA ILE A 174 -33.08 -30.33 3.11
C ILE A 174 -34.43 -29.84 2.56
N SER A 175 -34.47 -29.25 1.35
CA SER A 175 -35.71 -28.84 0.72
C SER A 175 -36.72 -29.94 0.49
N HIS A 176 -36.26 -31.19 0.42
CA HIS A 176 -37.06 -32.39 0.26
C HIS A 176 -37.52 -33.02 1.58
N LEU A 177 -37.03 -32.51 2.74
CA LEU A 177 -37.42 -33.03 4.05
C LEU A 177 -38.78 -32.43 4.47
N SER A 178 -39.59 -33.24 5.16
CA SER A 178 -40.95 -32.87 5.57
C SER A 178 -41.03 -31.94 6.79
N ASN A 179 -39.94 -31.62 7.44
CA ASN A 179 -39.90 -30.74 8.62
C ASN A 179 -39.81 -29.26 8.19
N ALA A 180 -40.93 -28.53 8.23
CA ALA A 180 -41.06 -27.18 7.69
C ALA A 180 -40.24 -26.14 8.46
N ASP A 181 -40.11 -26.26 9.78
CA ASP A 181 -39.45 -25.23 10.62
C ASP A 181 -37.92 -25.23 10.44
N GLY A 182 -37.31 -26.41 10.46
CA GLY A 182 -35.83 -26.54 10.23
C GLY A 182 -35.44 -26.14 8.82
N LYS A 183 -36.30 -26.41 7.83
CA LYS A 183 -36.10 -26.01 6.43
C LYS A 183 -36.07 -24.49 6.27
N ASN A 184 -37.05 -23.81 6.85
CA ASN A 184 -37.13 -22.34 6.75
C ASN A 184 -35.90 -21.67 7.40
N SER A 185 -35.47 -22.13 8.56
CA SER A 185 -34.29 -21.61 9.25
C SER A 185 -33.01 -21.82 8.43
N ALA A 186 -32.83 -22.99 7.81
CA ALA A 186 -31.67 -23.28 6.97
C ALA A 186 -31.62 -22.41 5.70
N VAL A 187 -32.77 -22.22 5.04
CA VAL A 187 -32.87 -21.32 3.87
C VAL A 187 -32.59 -19.85 4.25
N LEU A 188 -33.12 -19.40 5.38
CA LEU A 188 -32.87 -18.04 5.87
C LEU A 188 -31.37 -17.82 6.19
N LEU A 189 -30.75 -18.78 6.88
CA LEU A 189 -29.31 -18.71 7.18
C LEU A 189 -28.48 -18.66 5.91
N HIS A 190 -28.77 -19.53 4.94
CA HIS A 190 -28.09 -19.53 3.66
C HIS A 190 -28.17 -18.18 2.94
N ASN A 191 -29.39 -17.64 2.84
CA ASN A 191 -29.59 -16.35 2.15
C ASN A 191 -28.84 -15.21 2.84
N GLN A 192 -28.91 -15.10 4.16
CA GLN A 192 -28.18 -14.08 4.90
C GLN A 192 -26.67 -14.25 4.83
N SER A 193 -26.16 -15.47 4.88
CA SER A 193 -24.75 -15.71 4.68
C SER A 193 -24.28 -15.29 3.28
N ARG A 194 -25.10 -15.55 2.24
CA ARG A 194 -24.78 -15.11 0.87
C ARG A 194 -24.80 -13.59 0.73
N GLU A 195 -25.72 -12.91 1.38
CA GLU A 195 -25.77 -11.44 1.40
C GLU A 195 -24.51 -10.85 2.07
N LEU A 196 -24.09 -11.44 3.19
CA LEU A 196 -22.85 -11.03 3.86
C LEU A 196 -21.61 -11.26 2.98
N ILE A 197 -21.46 -12.44 2.38
CA ILE A 197 -20.37 -12.75 1.46
C ILE A 197 -20.36 -11.75 0.30
N HIS A 198 -21.51 -11.50 -0.33
CA HIS A 198 -21.60 -10.53 -1.42
C HIS A 198 -21.21 -9.10 -0.99
N SER A 199 -21.54 -8.70 0.23
CA SER A 199 -21.15 -7.40 0.77
C SER A 199 -19.64 -7.31 1.00
N ILE A 200 -19.02 -8.40 1.45
CA ILE A 200 -17.56 -8.51 1.62
C ILE A 200 -16.85 -8.46 0.25
N ASP A 201 -17.31 -9.22 -0.73
CA ASP A 201 -16.76 -9.20 -2.09
C ASP A 201 -16.86 -7.79 -2.72
N THR A 202 -18.00 -7.12 -2.52
CA THR A 202 -18.18 -5.73 -2.98
C THR A 202 -17.18 -4.79 -2.30
N LEU A 203 -16.93 -4.97 -1.00
CA LEU A 203 -15.92 -4.18 -0.29
C LEU A 203 -14.50 -4.46 -0.80
N ILE A 204 -14.17 -5.72 -1.05
CA ILE A 204 -12.86 -6.10 -1.63
C ILE A 204 -12.66 -5.45 -3.00
N ASN A 205 -13.65 -5.55 -3.89
CA ASN A 205 -13.60 -4.94 -5.21
C ASN A 205 -13.47 -3.43 -5.15
N PHE A 206 -14.16 -2.80 -4.21
CA PHE A 206 -14.02 -1.36 -3.94
C PHE A 206 -12.60 -0.99 -3.48
N LEU A 207 -12.00 -1.75 -2.56
CA LEU A 207 -10.63 -1.53 -2.09
C LEU A 207 -9.62 -1.68 -3.23
N ILE A 208 -9.78 -2.68 -4.09
CA ILE A 208 -8.92 -2.90 -5.27
C ILE A 208 -9.08 -1.73 -6.25
N SER A 209 -10.32 -1.37 -6.58
CA SER A 209 -10.65 -0.27 -7.49
C SER A 209 -10.00 1.05 -7.06
N GLU A 210 -10.14 1.42 -5.79
CA GLU A 210 -9.56 2.65 -5.24
C GLU A 210 -8.03 2.60 -5.15
N THR A 211 -7.46 1.41 -4.89
CA THR A 211 -6.01 1.26 -4.76
C THR A 211 -5.29 1.30 -6.11
N ASP A 212 -5.83 0.65 -7.11
CA ASP A 212 -5.23 0.58 -8.46
C ASP A 212 -5.78 1.66 -9.41
N GLY A 213 -6.82 2.39 -9.01
CA GLY A 213 -7.45 3.42 -9.83
C GLY A 213 -8.19 2.85 -11.05
N ILE A 214 -8.80 1.67 -10.92
CA ILE A 214 -9.50 0.95 -11.99
C ILE A 214 -11.02 0.92 -11.75
N PRO A 215 -11.85 0.69 -12.78
CA PRO A 215 -13.28 0.50 -12.61
C PRO A 215 -13.62 -0.73 -11.75
N LEU A 216 -14.71 -0.67 -10.98
CA LEU A 216 -15.20 -1.79 -10.14
C LEU A 216 -15.42 -3.09 -10.93
N GLU A 217 -15.94 -2.99 -12.15
CA GLU A 217 -16.17 -4.14 -13.05
C GLU A 217 -14.86 -4.86 -13.42
N GLN A 218 -13.75 -4.12 -13.53
CA GLN A 218 -12.44 -4.67 -13.78
C GLN A 218 -11.88 -5.29 -12.49
N ALA A 219 -12.07 -4.65 -11.33
CA ALA A 219 -11.62 -5.17 -10.03
C ALA A 219 -12.26 -6.53 -9.72
N ASP A 220 -13.55 -6.72 -10.06
CA ASP A 220 -14.29 -7.97 -9.85
C ASP A 220 -13.71 -9.18 -10.61
N THR A 221 -13.03 -8.94 -11.70
CA THR A 221 -12.43 -10.00 -12.55
C THR A 221 -10.93 -10.18 -12.34
N MET A 222 -10.31 -9.33 -11.52
CA MET A 222 -8.86 -9.36 -11.30
C MET A 222 -8.44 -10.53 -10.40
N TRP A 223 -7.43 -11.23 -10.85
CA TRP A 223 -6.73 -12.16 -9.96
C TRP A 223 -5.84 -11.38 -8.98
N ILE A 224 -5.76 -11.82 -7.74
CA ILE A 224 -5.03 -11.12 -6.66
C ILE A 224 -3.56 -10.81 -7.00
N GLY A 225 -2.90 -11.65 -7.78
CA GLY A 225 -1.53 -11.44 -8.26
C GLY A 225 -1.37 -10.33 -9.29
N GLU A 226 -2.46 -9.86 -9.90
CA GLU A 226 -2.50 -8.79 -10.91
C GLU A 226 -2.67 -7.42 -10.27
N ILE A 227 -3.07 -7.36 -8.99
CA ILE A 227 -3.24 -6.11 -8.25
C ILE A 227 -1.88 -5.42 -8.10
N GLU A 228 -1.73 -4.24 -8.68
CA GLU A 228 -0.46 -3.48 -8.64
C GLU A 228 -0.18 -2.94 -7.24
N GLY A 229 -1.20 -2.42 -6.57
CA GLY A 229 -1.12 -1.83 -5.23
C GLY A 229 -1.30 -2.82 -4.08
N ARG A 230 -1.07 -4.10 -4.26
CA ARG A 230 -1.27 -5.15 -3.23
C ARG A 230 -0.43 -4.95 -1.97
N ASP A 231 0.69 -4.21 -2.03
CA ASP A 231 1.53 -3.81 -0.90
C ASP A 231 1.13 -2.44 -0.31
N ASN A 232 0.12 -1.78 -0.89
CA ASN A 232 -0.39 -0.51 -0.40
C ASN A 232 -1.15 -0.72 0.93
N TYR A 233 -0.80 0.04 1.94
CA TYR A 233 -1.46 0.05 3.25
C TYR A 233 -2.14 1.40 3.55
N ASP A 234 -1.80 2.46 2.82
CA ASP A 234 -2.35 3.81 3.06
C ASP A 234 -3.81 3.91 2.64
N ILE A 235 -4.15 3.42 1.44
CA ILE A 235 -5.52 3.49 0.89
C ILE A 235 -6.47 2.57 1.67
N PRO A 236 -6.17 1.28 1.90
CA PRO A 236 -7.00 0.43 2.74
C PRO A 236 -7.19 0.99 4.15
N ASN A 237 -6.14 1.51 4.79
CA ASN A 237 -6.23 2.15 6.10
C ASN A 237 -7.18 3.35 6.08
N HIS A 238 -7.04 4.24 5.09
CA HIS A 238 -7.90 5.41 4.95
C HIS A 238 -9.37 5.03 4.72
N LEU A 239 -9.65 4.08 3.84
CA LEU A 239 -11.02 3.67 3.52
C LEU A 239 -11.69 2.91 4.66
N LEU A 240 -10.98 1.96 5.27
CA LEU A 240 -11.56 1.08 6.29
C LEU A 240 -11.68 1.76 7.65
N ILE A 241 -10.73 2.63 8.03
CA ILE A 241 -10.73 3.30 9.33
C ILE A 241 -11.35 4.69 9.22
N ASP A 242 -10.74 5.61 8.44
CA ASP A 242 -11.20 7.00 8.37
C ASP A 242 -12.53 7.12 7.60
N GLY A 243 -12.70 6.35 6.52
CA GLY A 243 -13.91 6.27 5.70
C GLY A 243 -15.02 5.40 6.32
N ARG A 244 -14.78 4.80 7.50
CA ARG A 244 -15.74 3.97 8.27
C ARG A 244 -16.29 2.74 7.54
N HIS A 245 -15.64 2.25 6.48
CA HIS A 245 -16.09 1.01 5.84
C HIS A 245 -15.86 -0.21 6.75
N GLY A 246 -14.80 -0.20 7.58
CA GLY A 246 -14.56 -1.22 8.60
C GLY A 246 -15.63 -1.25 9.68
N GLU A 247 -16.13 -0.07 10.13
CA GLU A 247 -17.24 0.03 11.09
C GLU A 247 -18.55 -0.56 10.52
N LYS A 248 -18.83 -0.29 9.24
CA LYS A 248 -19.99 -0.89 8.55
C LYS A 248 -19.86 -2.40 8.43
N LEU A 249 -18.67 -2.89 8.06
CA LEU A 249 -18.38 -4.32 8.01
C LEU A 249 -18.60 -4.96 9.37
N ARG A 250 -18.04 -4.38 10.45
CA ARG A 250 -18.24 -4.84 11.82
C ARG A 250 -19.72 -4.97 12.17
N SER A 251 -20.52 -3.94 11.88
CA SER A 251 -21.97 -3.98 12.12
C SER A 251 -22.63 -5.14 11.38
N SER A 252 -22.27 -5.37 10.12
CA SER A 252 -22.83 -6.49 9.33
C SER A 252 -22.42 -7.86 9.90
N LEU A 253 -21.19 -8.00 10.40
CA LEU A 253 -20.72 -9.22 11.07
C LEU A 253 -21.44 -9.46 12.40
N ASP A 254 -21.64 -8.40 13.20
CA ASP A 254 -22.37 -8.46 14.47
C ASP A 254 -23.84 -8.82 14.24
N ASP A 255 -24.49 -8.22 13.24
CA ASP A 255 -25.87 -8.50 12.87
C ASP A 255 -26.04 -9.95 12.40
N HIS A 256 -25.10 -10.44 11.58
CA HIS A 256 -25.08 -11.84 11.13
C HIS A 256 -24.88 -12.79 12.31
N SER A 257 -23.95 -12.53 13.21
CA SER A 257 -23.73 -13.33 14.41
C SER A 257 -24.97 -13.37 15.32
N ALA A 258 -25.61 -12.22 15.50
CA ALA A 258 -26.86 -12.13 16.28
C ALA A 258 -28.01 -12.94 15.62
N PHE A 259 -28.11 -12.86 14.30
CA PHE A 259 -29.10 -13.64 13.54
C PHE A 259 -28.81 -15.14 13.67
N VAL A 260 -27.58 -15.60 13.46
CA VAL A 260 -27.22 -17.01 13.60
C VAL A 260 -27.58 -17.51 15.00
N LYS A 261 -27.22 -16.76 16.05
CA LYS A 261 -27.58 -17.10 17.42
C LYS A 261 -29.10 -17.18 17.66
N SER A 262 -29.89 -16.39 16.95
CA SER A 262 -31.34 -16.40 17.08
C SER A 262 -32.00 -17.70 16.58
N LEU A 263 -31.30 -18.47 15.73
CA LEU A 263 -31.79 -19.74 15.18
C LEU A 263 -31.66 -20.92 16.17
N PHE A 264 -30.92 -20.73 17.27
CA PHE A 264 -30.65 -21.76 18.27
C PHE A 264 -31.39 -21.46 19.58
N ASP A 265 -31.76 -22.50 20.34
CA ASP A 265 -32.29 -22.35 21.70
C ASP A 265 -31.18 -21.97 22.70
N GLU A 266 -31.57 -21.61 23.93
CA GLU A 266 -30.64 -21.10 24.94
C GLU A 266 -29.57 -22.11 25.35
N ASN A 267 -29.90 -23.40 25.40
CA ASN A 267 -28.96 -24.47 25.72
C ASN A 267 -27.94 -24.68 24.57
N GLN A 268 -28.42 -24.68 23.33
CA GLN A 268 -27.57 -24.78 22.15
C GLN A 268 -26.65 -23.57 22.02
N ARG A 269 -27.14 -22.36 22.28
CA ARG A 269 -26.32 -21.13 22.27
C ARG A 269 -25.17 -21.24 23.27
N SER A 270 -25.43 -21.70 24.49
CA SER A 270 -24.40 -21.81 25.52
C SER A 270 -23.28 -22.83 25.17
N MET A 271 -23.63 -23.86 24.39
CA MET A 271 -22.66 -24.88 23.93
C MET A 271 -21.86 -24.44 22.70
N LEU A 272 -22.42 -23.58 21.85
CA LEU A 272 -21.87 -23.21 20.56
C LEU A 272 -21.46 -21.71 20.48
N ASP A 273 -21.44 -20.99 21.60
CA ASP A 273 -21.27 -19.53 21.58
C ASP A 273 -19.93 -19.10 20.96
N GLU A 274 -18.85 -19.84 21.19
CA GLU A 274 -17.55 -19.57 20.55
C GLU A 274 -17.58 -19.82 19.03
N ASP A 275 -18.28 -20.88 18.59
CA ASP A 275 -18.37 -21.25 17.17
C ASP A 275 -19.34 -20.34 16.37
N LEU A 276 -20.32 -19.75 17.05
CA LEU A 276 -21.37 -18.91 16.46
C LEU A 276 -21.04 -17.41 16.50
N THR A 277 -19.92 -17.04 17.11
CA THR A 277 -19.55 -15.64 17.31
C THR A 277 -18.35 -15.25 16.48
N ILE A 278 -18.53 -14.32 15.55
CA ILE A 278 -17.39 -13.63 14.91
C ILE A 278 -16.84 -12.62 15.93
N ASP A 279 -15.55 -12.73 16.28
CA ASP A 279 -14.95 -11.87 17.30
C ASP A 279 -14.60 -10.49 16.76
N THR A 280 -15.52 -9.57 16.92
CA THR A 280 -15.42 -8.15 16.53
C THR A 280 -15.12 -7.22 17.72
N ARG A 281 -14.64 -7.76 18.86
CA ARG A 281 -14.40 -6.98 20.07
C ARG A 281 -13.20 -6.06 19.92
N ASP A 282 -13.29 -4.89 20.55
CA ASP A 282 -12.17 -3.98 20.70
C ASP A 282 -11.02 -4.64 21.46
N ARG A 283 -9.78 -4.34 21.06
CA ARG A 283 -8.58 -4.98 21.57
C ARG A 283 -7.71 -3.97 22.33
N TYR A 284 -7.04 -4.45 23.39
CA TYR A 284 -6.03 -3.66 24.08
C TYR A 284 -4.72 -3.67 23.28
N ASP A 285 -4.32 -2.51 22.77
CA ASP A 285 -3.03 -2.33 22.10
C ASP A 285 -1.93 -2.14 23.16
N LYS A 286 -0.99 -3.09 23.18
CA LYS A 286 0.15 -3.08 24.11
C LYS A 286 1.16 -1.97 23.81
N TRP A 287 1.23 -1.52 22.56
CA TRP A 287 2.15 -0.46 22.12
C TRP A 287 1.62 0.92 22.49
N ASP A 288 0.39 1.21 22.11
CA ASP A 288 -0.27 2.48 22.42
C ASP A 288 -0.84 2.52 23.84
N LYS A 289 -0.83 1.39 24.58
CA LYS A 289 -1.35 1.22 25.96
C LYS A 289 -2.79 1.73 26.10
N LYS A 290 -3.61 1.52 25.10
CA LYS A 290 -5.04 1.91 25.08
C LYS A 290 -5.88 0.85 24.40
N THR A 291 -7.18 0.85 24.66
CA THR A 291 -8.13 0.06 23.88
C THR A 291 -8.34 0.75 22.53
N ILE A 292 -8.19 -0.01 21.46
CA ILE A 292 -8.45 0.42 20.08
C ILE A 292 -9.63 -0.36 19.51
N THR A 293 -10.32 0.23 18.56
CA THR A 293 -11.47 -0.39 17.89
C THR A 293 -11.02 -1.62 17.09
N TRP A 294 -11.94 -2.55 16.86
CA TRP A 294 -11.69 -3.75 16.07
C TRP A 294 -11.15 -3.41 14.67
N GLU A 295 -11.72 -2.41 14.00
CA GLU A 295 -11.27 -1.97 12.68
C GLU A 295 -9.83 -1.48 12.70
N THR A 296 -9.46 -0.71 13.74
CA THR A 296 -8.10 -0.24 13.93
C THR A 296 -7.14 -1.40 14.22
N TYR A 297 -7.58 -2.40 14.99
CA TYR A 297 -6.78 -3.59 15.27
C TYR A 297 -6.55 -4.43 14.02
N MET A 298 -7.57 -4.63 13.20
CA MET A 298 -7.53 -5.49 12.01
C MET A 298 -6.84 -4.85 10.82
N PHE A 299 -7.02 -3.54 10.59
CA PHE A 299 -6.70 -2.93 9.30
C PHE A 299 -5.66 -1.80 9.38
N ARG A 300 -5.24 -1.37 10.58
CA ARG A 300 -4.29 -0.27 10.73
C ARG A 300 -2.92 -0.64 10.15
N TYR A 301 -2.53 0.06 9.07
CA TYR A 301 -1.26 -0.12 8.36
C TYR A 301 -1.03 -1.55 7.83
N VAL A 302 -2.10 -2.22 7.48
CA VAL A 302 -2.07 -3.57 6.90
C VAL A 302 -2.09 -3.46 5.37
N PRO A 303 -1.19 -4.17 4.64
CA PRO A 303 -1.18 -4.18 3.18
C PRO A 303 -2.49 -4.72 2.60
N LEU A 304 -2.89 -4.21 1.42
CA LEU A 304 -4.14 -4.61 0.77
C LEU A 304 -4.30 -6.12 0.62
N SER A 305 -3.24 -6.83 0.22
CA SER A 305 -3.26 -8.29 0.08
C SER A 305 -3.61 -9.02 1.38
N VAL A 306 -3.12 -8.52 2.53
CA VAL A 306 -3.41 -9.09 3.85
C VAL A 306 -4.83 -8.72 4.29
N VAL A 307 -5.30 -7.50 3.97
CA VAL A 307 -6.69 -7.09 4.22
C VAL A 307 -7.66 -8.00 3.48
N ILE A 308 -7.44 -8.23 2.17
CA ILE A 308 -8.26 -9.14 1.36
C ILE A 308 -8.26 -10.55 1.98
N GLY A 309 -7.10 -11.05 2.36
CA GLY A 309 -6.99 -12.35 3.04
C GLY A 309 -7.78 -12.42 4.33
N SER A 310 -7.73 -11.36 5.15
CA SER A 310 -8.48 -11.31 6.41
C SER A 310 -9.99 -11.19 6.21
N LEU A 311 -10.44 -10.65 5.08
CA LEU A 311 -11.86 -10.53 4.73
C LEU A 311 -12.43 -11.86 4.19
N TRP A 312 -11.59 -12.74 3.63
CA TRP A 312 -12.00 -14.05 3.13
C TRP A 312 -11.98 -15.15 4.22
N THR A 313 -11.37 -14.90 5.38
CA THR A 313 -11.32 -15.85 6.52
C THR A 313 -12.43 -15.63 7.50
#